data_690f8a9c02fefd11dd1600c9cd67385b
#
_entry.id   690f8a9c02fefd11dd1600c9cd67385b
#
_cell.length_a   1.000
_cell.length_b   1.000
_cell.length_c   1.000
_cell.angle_alpha   90.00
_cell.angle_beta   90.00
_cell.angle_gamma   90.00
#
_symmetry.space_group_name_H-M   'P 1'
#
loop_
_entity.id
_entity.type
_entity.pdbx_description
1 polymer ?
#
loop_
_entity_poly.entity_id
_entity_poly.type
_entity_poly.pdbx_seq_one_letter_code
_entity_poly.pdbx_strand_id
1 'polypeptide(L)'
;VAADGGDGMTAEVAVLGAGMHPWGKWGRGFVEYGVAAARAALADAGVDWREIGSIVGADTVRGGYPGYVAGATFAKALGWQGARVTSVYAACASGAQAVAAARAQILAGLADVVLVVGADAAPKGFFRPAGGDRPDDPDWLRFRVLGATNPTYFGLYARRRMAVHGDTVEDFAQVKVKNSAMGALNPYARYRKRVSAEEVAASAVVADPLRLLDICATSDGGAALVLSSVEFARRRGVADPVRIRAVSTVTPTYPNTVLDLPDVATDSAAAVEPAAVTFRASIARAAYEEAGVGPEDLSLAEVYDLSTALELQWYEDLGLCAEGEGAKLLREGATAPGGRIPVNMSGGLASFGEAVPAQAIAQVCELTWQLRGDAGDRQVGHARVGITANQGLFGHGSAVVAVR
;
A
#
# COMPACT_ATOMS: atom_id res chain seq x y z
N VAL A 1 -0.83 -7.57 38.63
CA VAL A 1 -1.72 -6.42 38.43
C VAL A 1 -2.94 -6.98 37.78
N ALA A 2 -4.07 -6.93 38.49
CA ALA A 2 -5.36 -7.45 38.02
C ALA A 2 -5.83 -6.62 36.83
N ALA A 3 -6.17 -7.29 35.72
CA ALA A 3 -6.84 -6.67 34.59
C ALA A 3 -8.27 -6.36 35.02
N ASP A 4 -8.59 -5.09 35.09
CA ASP A 4 -9.95 -4.59 35.25
C ASP A 4 -10.71 -4.93 33.95
N GLY A 5 -11.84 -5.64 34.09
CA GLY A 5 -12.70 -6.07 33.01
C GLY A 5 -13.49 -4.91 32.41
N GLY A 6 -12.80 -4.06 31.67
CA GLY A 6 -13.40 -3.03 30.82
C GLY A 6 -13.73 -3.61 29.45
N ASP A 7 -14.95 -3.39 29.02
CA ASP A 7 -15.49 -3.62 27.67
C ASP A 7 -14.39 -3.47 26.61
N GLY A 8 -14.13 -4.53 25.80
CA GLY A 8 -12.99 -4.62 24.89
C GLY A 8 -13.06 -3.59 23.73
N MET A 9 -12.91 -2.30 24.06
CA MET A 9 -12.75 -1.25 23.06
C MET A 9 -11.42 -1.46 22.34
N THR A 10 -11.48 -1.87 21.10
CA THR A 10 -10.32 -1.89 20.20
C THR A 10 -9.66 -0.51 20.24
N ALA A 11 -8.33 -0.49 20.45
CA ALA A 11 -7.57 0.75 20.54
C ALA A 11 -7.49 1.42 19.16
N GLU A 12 -8.29 2.46 18.94
CA GLU A 12 -8.46 3.16 17.67
C GLU A 12 -7.78 4.53 17.67
N VAL A 13 -7.33 4.96 16.50
CA VAL A 13 -6.87 6.34 16.27
C VAL A 13 -7.67 6.98 15.16
N ALA A 14 -7.94 8.28 15.28
CA ALA A 14 -8.67 9.05 14.29
C ALA A 14 -7.75 9.52 13.16
N VAL A 15 -8.25 9.52 11.92
CA VAL A 15 -7.66 10.21 10.79
C VAL A 15 -8.32 11.60 10.71
N LEU A 16 -7.58 12.64 11.07
CA LEU A 16 -8.05 14.02 11.01
C LEU A 16 -7.90 14.62 9.62
N GLY A 17 -6.79 14.29 8.94
CA GLY A 17 -6.54 14.82 7.61
C GLY A 17 -5.75 13.85 6.74
N ALA A 18 -6.01 13.94 5.43
CA ALA A 18 -5.36 13.18 4.39
C ALA A 18 -4.94 14.12 3.26
N GLY A 19 -3.71 13.98 2.77
CA GLY A 19 -3.18 14.85 1.73
C GLY A 19 -2.19 14.15 0.82
N MET A 20 -2.18 14.53 -0.45
CA MET A 20 -1.28 14.01 -1.45
C MET A 20 -0.68 15.11 -2.33
N HIS A 21 0.53 14.84 -2.83
CA HIS A 21 1.06 15.47 -4.04
C HIS A 21 0.72 14.55 -5.22
N PRO A 22 0.29 15.04 -6.38
CA PRO A 22 -0.02 14.20 -7.54
C PRO A 22 1.17 13.33 -7.96
N TRP A 23 0.89 12.07 -8.34
CA TRP A 23 1.90 11.16 -8.88
C TRP A 23 2.29 11.54 -10.31
N GLY A 24 3.58 11.41 -10.64
CA GLY A 24 4.07 11.80 -11.98
C GLY A 24 5.56 11.57 -12.16
N LYS A 25 6.14 12.37 -13.06
CA LYS A 25 7.59 12.57 -13.25
C LYS A 25 7.85 14.07 -13.30
N TRP A 26 8.09 14.66 -12.15
CA TRP A 26 8.11 16.11 -11.98
C TRP A 26 9.52 16.70 -12.00
N GLY A 27 10.55 15.86 -11.82
CA GLY A 27 11.95 16.29 -11.87
C GLY A 27 12.42 17.11 -10.67
N ARG A 28 11.69 17.00 -9.53
CA ARG A 28 12.05 17.66 -8.28
C ARG A 28 12.47 16.63 -7.23
N GLY A 29 12.89 17.10 -6.05
CA GLY A 29 13.27 16.25 -4.95
C GLY A 29 12.08 15.70 -4.16
N PHE A 30 12.21 14.50 -3.57
CA PHE A 30 11.14 13.86 -2.80
C PHE A 30 10.66 14.72 -1.62
N VAL A 31 11.54 15.57 -1.07
CA VAL A 31 11.21 16.47 0.05
C VAL A 31 10.09 17.45 -0.34
N GLU A 32 10.13 17.99 -1.57
CA GLU A 32 9.10 18.93 -2.04
C GLU A 32 7.73 18.24 -2.12
N TYR A 33 7.68 16.99 -2.61
CA TYR A 33 6.45 16.22 -2.71
C TYR A 33 5.88 15.88 -1.34
N GLY A 34 6.74 15.45 -0.40
CA GLY A 34 6.33 15.14 0.97
C GLY A 34 5.84 16.38 1.72
N VAL A 35 6.51 17.51 1.58
CA VAL A 35 6.05 18.79 2.20
C VAL A 35 4.72 19.25 1.61
N ALA A 36 4.53 19.12 0.30
CA ALA A 36 3.24 19.46 -0.33
C ALA A 36 2.10 18.58 0.20
N ALA A 37 2.32 17.27 0.29
CA ALA A 37 1.37 16.33 0.87
C ALA A 37 1.09 16.62 2.34
N ALA A 38 2.14 16.89 3.14
CA ALA A 38 2.02 17.23 4.56
C ALA A 38 1.17 18.49 4.77
N ARG A 39 1.42 19.54 3.99
CA ARG A 39 0.63 20.77 4.05
C ARG A 39 -0.83 20.55 3.68
N ALA A 40 -1.09 19.71 2.66
CA ALA A 40 -2.45 19.34 2.28
C ALA A 40 -3.17 18.58 3.41
N ALA A 41 -2.49 17.60 4.05
CA ALA A 41 -3.05 16.86 5.17
C ALA A 41 -3.31 17.74 6.40
N LEU A 42 -2.40 18.67 6.71
CA LEU A 42 -2.58 19.64 7.80
C LEU A 42 -3.77 20.57 7.53
N ALA A 43 -3.91 21.04 6.29
CA ALA A 43 -5.03 21.89 5.89
C ALA A 43 -6.38 21.13 5.97
N ASP A 44 -6.42 19.87 5.51
CA ASP A 44 -7.60 19.00 5.60
C ASP A 44 -7.98 18.71 7.07
N ALA A 45 -6.98 18.54 7.95
CA ALA A 45 -7.19 18.34 9.37
C ALA A 45 -7.61 19.61 10.13
N GLY A 46 -7.40 20.79 9.57
CA GLY A 46 -7.52 22.07 10.30
C GLY A 46 -6.54 22.19 11.48
N VAL A 47 -5.33 21.61 11.34
CA VAL A 47 -4.29 21.56 12.38
C VAL A 47 -3.06 22.33 11.91
N ASP A 48 -2.54 23.22 12.74
CA ASP A 48 -1.26 23.91 12.48
C ASP A 48 -0.08 22.97 12.73
N TRP A 49 1.01 23.13 11.96
CA TRP A 49 2.22 22.33 12.13
C TRP A 49 2.76 22.38 13.58
N ARG A 50 2.61 23.50 14.27
CA ARG A 50 3.04 23.68 15.67
C ARG A 50 2.25 22.88 16.69
N GLU A 51 1.08 22.36 16.32
CA GLU A 51 0.28 21.48 17.18
C GLU A 51 0.67 20.01 17.04
N ILE A 52 1.50 19.66 16.04
CA ILE A 52 1.95 18.30 15.82
C ILE A 52 2.97 17.90 16.88
N GLY A 53 2.61 16.94 17.74
CA GLY A 53 3.48 16.43 18.81
C GLY A 53 4.58 15.48 18.32
N SER A 54 4.33 14.79 17.19
CA SER A 54 5.31 13.88 16.56
C SER A 54 5.15 13.83 15.06
N ILE A 55 6.25 13.59 14.34
CA ILE A 55 6.28 13.27 12.91
C ILE A 55 6.90 11.90 12.68
N VAL A 56 6.26 11.09 11.85
CA VAL A 56 6.79 9.80 11.39
C VAL A 56 7.01 9.86 9.89
N GLY A 57 8.26 9.73 9.46
CA GLY A 57 8.65 9.68 8.05
C GLY A 57 8.80 8.24 7.56
N ALA A 58 8.21 7.94 6.41
CA ALA A 58 8.51 6.72 5.68
C ALA A 58 9.77 6.95 4.84
N ASP A 59 10.83 6.20 5.12
CA ASP A 59 12.15 6.39 4.51
C ASP A 59 12.18 5.93 3.06
N THR A 60 13.05 6.55 2.26
CA THR A 60 13.38 6.15 0.90
C THR A 60 14.88 5.94 0.74
N VAL A 61 15.27 4.80 0.18
CA VAL A 61 16.68 4.51 -0.15
C VAL A 61 17.18 5.29 -1.38
N ARG A 62 16.27 5.94 -2.11
CA ARG A 62 16.58 6.67 -3.35
C ARG A 62 16.92 8.13 -3.10
N GLY A 63 16.58 8.65 -1.94
CA GLY A 63 16.84 10.05 -1.55
C GLY A 63 18.23 10.30 -0.94
N GLY A 64 19.12 9.30 -0.94
CA GLY A 64 20.40 9.38 -0.23
C GLY A 64 20.21 9.55 1.28
N TYR A 65 21.19 10.16 1.97
CA TYR A 65 21.12 10.35 3.41
C TYR A 65 19.82 11.04 3.91
N PRO A 66 19.30 12.10 3.27
CA PRO A 66 18.02 12.67 3.65
C PRO A 66 16.86 11.68 3.58
N GLY A 67 16.92 10.69 2.69
CA GLY A 67 15.90 9.65 2.54
C GLY A 67 15.92 8.61 3.66
N TYR A 68 17.09 8.32 4.24
CA TYR A 68 17.23 7.40 5.38
C TYR A 68 16.80 8.01 6.72
N VAL A 69 16.54 9.30 6.77
CA VAL A 69 16.07 10.04 7.93
C VAL A 69 14.89 10.93 7.57
N ALA A 70 13.95 10.37 6.80
CA ALA A 70 12.86 11.12 6.17
C ALA A 70 12.05 11.92 7.19
N GLY A 71 11.78 11.40 8.37
CA GLY A 71 11.08 12.11 9.44
C GLY A 71 11.76 13.43 9.81
N ALA A 72 13.07 13.42 10.05
CA ALA A 72 13.84 14.62 10.36
C ALA A 72 13.95 15.55 9.14
N THR A 73 14.06 14.98 7.94
CA THR A 73 14.13 15.72 6.68
C THR A 73 12.85 16.51 6.44
N PHE A 74 11.68 15.90 6.60
CA PHE A 74 10.39 16.58 6.48
C PHE A 74 10.16 17.59 7.61
N ALA A 75 10.50 17.25 8.87
CA ALA A 75 10.40 18.19 9.99
C ALA A 75 11.23 19.45 9.75
N LYS A 76 12.48 19.28 9.24
CA LYS A 76 13.34 20.41 8.85
C LYS A 76 12.69 21.28 7.76
N ALA A 77 12.15 20.64 6.74
CA ALA A 77 11.57 21.34 5.59
C ALA A 77 10.25 22.06 5.93
N LEU A 78 9.49 21.57 6.92
CA LEU A 78 8.30 22.22 7.46
C LEU A 78 8.66 23.36 8.44
N GLY A 79 9.87 23.38 8.97
CA GLY A 79 10.38 24.29 9.98
C GLY A 79 10.44 23.64 11.37
N TRP A 80 11.62 23.64 11.99
CA TRP A 80 11.81 23.07 13.33
C TRP A 80 10.87 23.67 14.36
N GLN A 81 10.13 22.83 15.08
CA GLN A 81 9.22 23.28 16.15
C GLN A 81 9.29 22.39 17.41
N GLY A 82 10.25 21.46 17.48
CA GLY A 82 10.46 20.61 18.66
C GLY A 82 9.61 19.32 18.68
N ALA A 83 8.85 18.98 17.61
CA ALA A 83 8.14 17.72 17.52
C ALA A 83 9.08 16.52 17.63
N ARG A 84 8.61 15.42 18.21
CA ARG A 84 9.30 14.13 18.19
C ARG A 84 9.44 13.66 16.74
N VAL A 85 10.53 12.95 16.44
CA VAL A 85 10.81 12.46 15.09
C VAL A 85 11.05 10.96 15.12
N THR A 86 10.40 10.27 14.20
CA THR A 86 10.64 8.85 13.91
C THR A 86 10.80 8.67 12.40
N SER A 87 11.70 7.79 12.00
CA SER A 87 11.88 7.36 10.62
C SER A 87 11.77 5.84 10.54
N VAL A 88 11.08 5.32 9.53
CA VAL A 88 10.86 3.87 9.37
C VAL A 88 11.07 3.43 7.93
N TYR A 89 11.66 2.26 7.74
CA TYR A 89 11.86 1.63 6.45
C TYR A 89 11.38 0.18 6.44
N ALA A 90 10.54 -0.16 5.48
CA ALA A 90 10.05 -1.51 5.22
C ALA A 90 9.79 -1.73 3.72
N ALA A 91 10.66 -1.19 2.87
CA ALA A 91 10.51 -1.18 1.42
C ALA A 91 9.09 -0.68 1.02
N CYS A 92 8.35 -1.45 0.22
CA CYS A 92 7.01 -1.06 -0.24
C CYS A 92 5.95 -1.00 0.88
N ALA A 93 6.23 -1.54 2.07
CA ALA A 93 5.38 -1.42 3.25
C ALA A 93 5.78 -0.25 4.18
N SER A 94 6.78 0.57 3.82
CA SER A 94 7.29 1.66 4.68
C SER A 94 6.18 2.62 5.12
N GLY A 95 5.25 2.97 4.22
CA GLY A 95 4.13 3.85 4.55
C GLY A 95 3.20 3.26 5.60
N ALA A 96 2.86 1.97 5.51
CA ALA A 96 2.02 1.29 6.49
C ALA A 96 2.74 1.12 7.84
N GLN A 97 4.06 0.84 7.82
CA GLN A 97 4.89 0.82 9.03
C GLN A 97 4.95 2.21 9.70
N ALA A 98 4.96 3.29 8.91
CA ALA A 98 4.90 4.65 9.45
C ALA A 98 3.54 4.91 10.14
N VAL A 99 2.45 4.43 9.55
CA VAL A 99 1.10 4.48 10.17
C VAL A 99 1.08 3.66 11.46
N ALA A 100 1.68 2.45 11.49
CA ALA A 100 1.80 1.62 12.68
C ALA A 100 2.58 2.33 13.81
N ALA A 101 3.71 2.93 13.48
CA ALA A 101 4.54 3.67 14.44
C ALA A 101 3.80 4.89 15.01
N ALA A 102 3.08 5.64 14.16
CA ALA A 102 2.29 6.78 14.59
C ALA A 102 1.13 6.35 15.50
N ARG A 103 0.40 5.28 15.11
CA ARG A 103 -0.67 4.70 15.93
C ARG A 103 -0.15 4.27 17.30
N ALA A 104 0.98 3.57 17.36
CA ALA A 104 1.58 3.14 18.61
C ALA A 104 1.95 4.33 19.52
N GLN A 105 2.47 5.44 18.98
CA GLN A 105 2.79 6.64 19.74
C GLN A 105 1.53 7.30 20.33
N ILE A 106 0.44 7.36 19.58
CA ILE A 106 -0.83 7.92 20.05
C ILE A 106 -1.41 7.03 21.17
N LEU A 107 -1.46 5.72 20.95
CA LEU A 107 -2.01 4.77 21.93
C LEU A 107 -1.18 4.70 23.21
N ALA A 108 0.13 4.91 23.11
CA ALA A 108 1.03 5.02 24.27
C ALA A 108 0.97 6.39 24.98
N GLY A 109 0.16 7.33 24.49
CA GLY A 109 0.07 8.68 25.07
C GLY A 109 1.33 9.54 24.88
N LEU A 110 2.20 9.20 23.92
CA LEU A 110 3.42 9.97 23.65
C LEU A 110 3.16 11.24 22.86
N ALA A 111 2.08 11.28 22.09
CA ALA A 111 1.60 12.44 21.35
C ALA A 111 0.10 12.28 21.05
N ASP A 112 -0.67 13.36 21.17
CA ASP A 112 -2.09 13.38 20.82
C ASP A 112 -2.32 13.48 19.32
N VAL A 113 -1.38 14.11 18.60
CA VAL A 113 -1.45 14.35 17.15
C VAL A 113 -0.12 14.02 16.50
N VAL A 114 -0.15 13.20 15.49
CA VAL A 114 1.02 12.72 14.74
C VAL A 114 0.84 12.96 13.25
N LEU A 115 1.85 13.55 12.62
CA LEU A 115 1.93 13.68 11.17
C LEU A 115 2.72 12.50 10.59
N VAL A 116 2.12 11.76 9.65
CA VAL A 116 2.78 10.69 8.90
C VAL A 116 3.05 11.20 7.49
N VAL A 117 4.28 11.06 6.99
CA VAL A 117 4.66 11.54 5.65
C VAL A 117 5.53 10.52 4.94
N GLY A 118 5.21 10.25 3.68
CA GLY A 118 6.06 9.49 2.77
C GLY A 118 6.15 10.17 1.41
N ALA A 119 7.30 10.11 0.77
CA ALA A 119 7.49 10.65 -0.58
C ALA A 119 8.64 9.96 -1.30
N ASP A 120 8.57 9.90 -2.61
CA ASP A 120 9.62 9.34 -3.44
C ASP A 120 9.88 10.18 -4.71
N ALA A 121 11.10 10.12 -5.20
CA ALA A 121 11.51 10.60 -6.51
C ALA A 121 12.19 9.44 -7.23
N ALA A 122 11.41 8.63 -7.95
CA ALA A 122 11.90 7.40 -8.54
C ALA A 122 12.71 7.68 -9.82
N PRO A 123 13.96 7.22 -9.91
CA PRO A 123 14.77 7.39 -11.11
C PRO A 123 14.19 6.56 -12.27
N LYS A 124 14.54 6.94 -13.50
CA LYS A 124 14.30 6.08 -14.67
C LYS A 124 15.08 4.77 -14.50
N GLY A 125 14.49 3.65 -14.92
CA GLY A 125 15.15 2.35 -14.85
C GLY A 125 15.11 1.70 -13.46
N PHE A 126 14.15 2.07 -12.62
CA PHE A 126 13.92 1.50 -11.27
C PHE A 126 13.96 -0.03 -11.21
N PHE A 127 13.58 -0.69 -12.27
CA PHE A 127 13.57 -2.15 -12.35
C PHE A 127 14.94 -2.78 -12.68
N ARG A 128 16.00 -1.99 -12.78
CA ARG A 128 17.36 -2.50 -12.89
C ARG A 128 18.01 -2.55 -11.51
N PRO A 129 18.82 -3.59 -11.21
CA PRO A 129 19.66 -3.58 -10.02
C PRO A 129 20.50 -2.31 -10.01
N ALA A 130 20.27 -1.44 -9.03
CA ALA A 130 21.05 -0.22 -8.86
C ALA A 130 22.12 -0.47 -7.78
N GLY A 131 23.32 0.03 -8.00
CA GLY A 131 24.44 -0.07 -7.09
C GLY A 131 25.53 -1.02 -7.55
N GLY A 132 26.65 -1.02 -6.82
CA GLY A 132 27.80 -1.90 -7.06
C GLY A 132 27.52 -3.36 -6.67
N ASP A 133 28.48 -4.21 -6.95
CA ASP A 133 28.42 -5.61 -6.59
C ASP A 133 28.27 -5.78 -5.06
N ARG A 134 27.36 -6.65 -4.65
CA ARG A 134 27.10 -7.01 -3.25
C ARG A 134 27.25 -8.53 -3.09
N PRO A 135 28.50 -9.05 -3.11
CA PRO A 135 28.75 -10.50 -3.14
C PRO A 135 28.24 -11.24 -1.88
N ASP A 136 28.09 -10.53 -0.79
CA ASP A 136 27.63 -11.08 0.49
C ASP A 136 26.09 -11.00 0.67
N ASP A 137 25.35 -10.47 -0.33
CA ASP A 137 23.90 -10.37 -0.33
C ASP A 137 23.30 -11.51 -1.17
N PRO A 138 22.74 -12.58 -0.56
CA PRO A 138 22.19 -13.73 -1.30
C PRO A 138 21.06 -13.33 -2.25
N ASP A 139 20.25 -12.37 -1.90
CA ASP A 139 19.16 -11.89 -2.76
C ASP A 139 19.72 -11.14 -3.97
N TRP A 140 20.75 -10.32 -3.79
CA TRP A 140 21.42 -9.66 -4.89
C TRP A 140 22.11 -10.67 -5.82
N LEU A 141 22.77 -11.69 -5.26
CA LEU A 141 23.39 -12.78 -6.04
C LEU A 141 22.33 -13.53 -6.85
N ARG A 142 21.19 -13.86 -6.24
CA ARG A 142 20.06 -14.53 -6.92
C ARG A 142 19.53 -13.67 -8.06
N PHE A 143 19.28 -12.38 -7.83
CA PHE A 143 18.87 -11.44 -8.86
C PHE A 143 19.87 -11.38 -10.02
N ARG A 144 21.16 -11.35 -9.70
CA ARG A 144 22.22 -11.27 -10.71
C ARG A 144 22.36 -12.55 -11.52
N VAL A 145 22.35 -13.71 -10.87
CA VAL A 145 22.46 -15.01 -11.53
C VAL A 145 21.26 -15.30 -12.43
N LEU A 146 20.06 -14.98 -11.99
CA LEU A 146 18.83 -15.18 -12.76
C LEU A 146 18.59 -14.07 -13.77
N GLY A 147 19.38 -12.99 -13.77
CA GLY A 147 19.08 -11.79 -14.55
C GLY A 147 17.74 -11.15 -14.18
N ALA A 148 17.23 -11.47 -12.98
CA ALA A 148 15.88 -11.13 -12.58
C ALA A 148 15.80 -9.68 -12.10
N THR A 149 14.95 -8.92 -12.78
CA THR A 149 14.44 -7.63 -12.28
C THR A 149 13.06 -7.85 -11.65
N ASN A 150 12.50 -6.86 -10.95
CA ASN A 150 11.14 -6.99 -10.39
C ASN A 150 10.10 -7.45 -11.43
N PRO A 151 10.06 -6.90 -12.66
CA PRO A 151 9.14 -7.41 -13.69
C PRO A 151 9.30 -8.90 -14.00
N THR A 152 10.50 -9.46 -13.89
CA THR A 152 10.71 -10.91 -14.08
C THR A 152 9.93 -11.72 -13.06
N TYR A 153 9.94 -11.30 -11.79
CA TYR A 153 9.12 -11.95 -10.76
C TYR A 153 7.63 -11.81 -11.04
N PHE A 154 7.18 -10.65 -11.49
CA PHE A 154 5.78 -10.47 -11.85
C PHE A 154 5.36 -11.39 -12.99
N GLY A 155 6.24 -11.57 -13.99
CA GLY A 155 6.02 -12.51 -15.10
C GLY A 155 5.95 -13.96 -14.62
N LEU A 156 6.82 -14.37 -13.69
CA LEU A 156 6.78 -15.71 -13.09
C LEU A 156 5.47 -15.94 -12.32
N TYR A 157 5.01 -14.96 -11.56
CA TYR A 157 3.69 -15.01 -10.91
C TYR A 157 2.55 -15.17 -11.90
N ALA A 158 2.55 -14.36 -12.96
CA ALA A 158 1.53 -14.45 -13.99
C ALA A 158 1.53 -15.83 -14.66
N ARG A 159 2.71 -16.36 -15.01
CA ARG A 159 2.85 -17.72 -15.57
C ARG A 159 2.36 -18.80 -14.61
N ARG A 160 2.69 -18.69 -13.31
CA ARG A 160 2.18 -19.62 -12.31
C ARG A 160 0.65 -19.59 -12.25
N ARG A 161 0.03 -18.42 -12.20
CA ARG A 161 -1.44 -18.28 -12.20
C ARG A 161 -2.07 -18.91 -13.45
N MET A 162 -1.49 -18.67 -14.63
CA MET A 162 -1.96 -19.30 -15.88
C MET A 162 -1.87 -20.83 -15.83
N ALA A 163 -0.76 -21.36 -15.28
CA ALA A 163 -0.52 -22.81 -15.23
C ALA A 163 -1.39 -23.52 -14.17
N VAL A 164 -1.59 -22.89 -13.00
CA VAL A 164 -2.26 -23.51 -11.86
C VAL A 164 -3.75 -23.22 -11.83
N HIS A 165 -4.15 -21.98 -12.16
CA HIS A 165 -5.54 -21.52 -12.04
C HIS A 165 -6.25 -21.30 -13.37
N GLY A 166 -5.50 -21.34 -14.48
CA GLY A 166 -6.07 -21.13 -15.81
C GLY A 166 -6.40 -19.67 -16.13
N ASP A 167 -5.81 -18.73 -15.39
CA ASP A 167 -5.93 -17.30 -15.70
C ASP A 167 -5.35 -17.01 -17.09
N THR A 168 -5.86 -15.98 -17.74
CA THR A 168 -5.48 -15.63 -19.11
C THR A 168 -4.86 -14.22 -19.17
N VAL A 169 -4.19 -13.92 -20.26
CA VAL A 169 -3.66 -12.56 -20.51
C VAL A 169 -4.80 -11.54 -20.65
N GLU A 170 -5.97 -11.98 -21.08
CA GLU A 170 -7.19 -11.17 -21.13
C GLU A 170 -7.67 -10.78 -19.75
N ASP A 171 -7.57 -11.68 -18.76
CA ASP A 171 -7.90 -11.37 -17.35
C ASP A 171 -6.98 -10.30 -16.80
N PHE A 172 -5.68 -10.41 -17.05
CA PHE A 172 -4.71 -9.40 -16.66
C PHE A 172 -5.02 -8.05 -17.31
N ALA A 173 -5.34 -8.06 -18.62
CA ALA A 173 -5.74 -6.84 -19.32
C ALA A 173 -7.02 -6.21 -18.73
N GLN A 174 -8.01 -7.01 -18.33
CA GLN A 174 -9.24 -6.52 -17.70
C GLN A 174 -8.99 -5.84 -16.34
N VAL A 175 -8.03 -6.30 -15.54
CA VAL A 175 -7.59 -5.57 -14.34
C VAL A 175 -7.12 -4.17 -14.72
N LYS A 176 -6.27 -4.05 -15.75
CA LYS A 176 -5.80 -2.74 -16.22
C LYS A 176 -6.93 -1.86 -16.72
N VAL A 177 -7.88 -2.41 -17.48
CA VAL A 177 -9.05 -1.68 -17.97
C VAL A 177 -9.85 -1.09 -16.81
N LYS A 178 -10.18 -1.92 -15.81
CA LYS A 178 -10.87 -1.51 -14.58
C LYS A 178 -10.12 -0.39 -13.86
N ASN A 179 -8.85 -0.60 -13.57
CA ASN A 179 -8.03 0.34 -12.81
C ASN A 179 -7.82 1.66 -13.56
N SER A 180 -7.65 1.61 -14.89
CA SER A 180 -7.48 2.82 -15.70
C SER A 180 -8.74 3.70 -15.73
N ALA A 181 -9.91 3.10 -15.62
CA ALA A 181 -11.17 3.86 -15.53
C ALA A 181 -11.23 4.69 -14.25
N MET A 182 -10.75 4.14 -13.12
CA MET A 182 -10.67 4.85 -11.84
C MET A 182 -9.52 5.85 -11.83
N GLY A 183 -8.35 5.48 -12.33
CA GLY A 183 -7.22 6.40 -12.49
C GLY A 183 -7.54 7.63 -13.33
N ALA A 184 -8.38 7.49 -14.35
CA ALA A 184 -8.85 8.61 -15.17
C ALA A 184 -9.66 9.66 -14.38
N LEU A 185 -10.35 9.22 -13.33
CA LEU A 185 -11.15 10.07 -12.45
C LEU A 185 -10.33 10.62 -11.25
N ASN A 186 -9.14 10.03 -10.98
CA ASN A 186 -8.35 10.41 -9.81
C ASN A 186 -7.41 11.60 -10.14
N PRO A 187 -7.58 12.78 -9.49
CA PRO A 187 -6.73 13.94 -9.74
C PRO A 187 -5.27 13.72 -9.35
N TYR A 188 -4.98 12.75 -8.49
CA TYR A 188 -3.64 12.42 -8.03
C TYR A 188 -2.96 11.34 -8.86
N ALA A 189 -3.69 10.65 -9.76
CA ALA A 189 -3.13 9.58 -10.56
C ALA A 189 -2.15 10.09 -11.64
N ARG A 190 -1.08 9.32 -11.86
CA ARG A 190 -0.10 9.59 -12.90
C ARG A 190 -0.68 9.49 -14.31
N TYR A 191 -1.46 8.44 -14.57
CA TYR A 191 -2.09 8.19 -15.87
C TYR A 191 -3.60 8.37 -15.74
N ARG A 192 -4.06 9.54 -16.15
CA ARG A 192 -5.47 9.93 -16.14
C ARG A 192 -6.14 9.66 -17.48
N LYS A 193 -5.95 8.43 -17.98
CA LYS A 193 -6.49 7.99 -19.26
C LYS A 193 -7.10 6.61 -19.11
N ARG A 194 -8.30 6.40 -19.63
CA ARG A 194 -8.88 5.06 -19.81
C ARG A 194 -8.09 4.31 -20.88
N VAL A 195 -7.87 3.04 -20.65
CA VAL A 195 -7.13 2.13 -21.55
C VAL A 195 -8.04 0.96 -21.89
N SER A 196 -8.05 0.56 -23.17
CA SER A 196 -8.79 -0.62 -23.62
C SER A 196 -7.94 -1.91 -23.51
N ALA A 197 -8.58 -3.06 -23.56
CA ALA A 197 -7.89 -4.35 -23.57
C ALA A 197 -6.96 -4.49 -24.79
N GLU A 198 -7.37 -3.95 -25.93
CA GLU A 198 -6.58 -3.94 -27.18
C GLU A 198 -5.34 -3.05 -27.02
N GLU A 199 -5.44 -1.90 -26.34
CA GLU A 199 -4.28 -1.05 -26.04
C GLU A 199 -3.30 -1.77 -25.11
N VAL A 200 -3.80 -2.53 -24.12
CA VAL A 200 -2.94 -3.38 -23.26
C VAL A 200 -2.24 -4.42 -24.09
N ALA A 201 -2.98 -5.18 -24.90
CA ALA A 201 -2.46 -6.23 -25.77
C ALA A 201 -1.47 -5.73 -26.84
N ALA A 202 -1.59 -4.48 -27.27
CA ALA A 202 -0.66 -3.85 -28.21
C ALA A 202 0.60 -3.28 -27.55
N SER A 203 0.63 -3.15 -26.22
CA SER A 203 1.77 -2.58 -25.52
C SER A 203 2.96 -3.55 -25.50
N ALA A 204 4.18 -3.00 -25.31
CA ALA A 204 5.41 -3.79 -25.36
C ALA A 204 5.44 -4.87 -24.27
N VAL A 205 5.90 -6.07 -24.62
CA VAL A 205 6.18 -7.12 -23.64
C VAL A 205 7.37 -6.71 -22.78
N VAL A 206 7.21 -6.79 -21.47
CA VAL A 206 8.26 -6.45 -20.49
C VAL A 206 8.81 -7.69 -19.81
N ALA A 207 7.93 -8.57 -19.36
CA ALA A 207 8.25 -9.88 -18.77
C ALA A 207 7.11 -10.84 -19.08
N ASP A 208 7.29 -11.65 -20.11
CA ASP A 208 6.24 -12.53 -20.61
C ASP A 208 5.55 -13.33 -19.49
N PRO A 209 4.18 -13.33 -19.41
CA PRO A 209 3.23 -12.81 -20.38
C PRO A 209 2.89 -11.32 -20.23
N LEU A 210 3.45 -10.64 -19.23
CA LEU A 210 3.09 -9.27 -18.85
C LEU A 210 3.67 -8.23 -19.83
N ARG A 211 2.85 -7.25 -20.10
CA ARG A 211 3.14 -6.11 -20.96
C ARG A 211 3.35 -4.84 -20.14
N LEU A 212 3.81 -3.78 -20.79
CA LEU A 212 4.10 -2.51 -20.14
C LEU A 212 2.91 -1.93 -19.37
N LEU A 213 1.70 -2.10 -19.89
CA LEU A 213 0.49 -1.59 -19.25
C LEU A 213 -0.03 -2.50 -18.11
N ASP A 214 0.50 -3.71 -17.97
CA ASP A 214 0.21 -4.61 -16.86
C ASP A 214 1.04 -4.33 -15.61
N ILE A 215 2.05 -3.46 -15.69
CA ILE A 215 3.04 -3.27 -14.64
C ILE A 215 2.90 -1.89 -14.00
N CYS A 216 3.20 -1.81 -12.70
CA CYS A 216 3.16 -0.57 -11.93
C CYS A 216 3.99 0.55 -12.58
N ALA A 217 3.48 1.76 -12.49
CA ALA A 217 4.08 2.95 -13.07
C ALA A 217 4.93 3.70 -12.03
N THR A 218 6.24 3.42 -11.97
CA THR A 218 7.15 4.10 -11.03
C THR A 218 7.06 5.61 -11.14
N SER A 219 6.76 6.27 -10.04
CA SER A 219 6.38 7.67 -10.00
C SER A 219 7.16 8.47 -8.96
N ASP A 220 7.18 9.76 -9.16
CA ASP A 220 7.45 10.74 -8.13
C ASP A 220 6.12 11.10 -7.48
N GLY A 221 6.08 11.29 -6.17
CA GLY A 221 4.86 11.66 -5.46
C GLY A 221 5.03 11.67 -3.94
N GLY A 222 4.02 12.13 -3.24
CA GLY A 222 4.01 12.17 -1.78
C GLY A 222 2.62 12.04 -1.20
N ALA A 223 2.52 11.41 -0.03
CA ALA A 223 1.28 11.29 0.73
C ALA A 223 1.52 11.54 2.21
N ALA A 224 0.52 12.05 2.90
CA ALA A 224 0.58 12.34 4.33
C ALA A 224 -0.79 12.15 5.00
N LEU A 225 -0.75 11.81 6.29
CA LEU A 225 -1.91 11.71 7.16
C LEU A 225 -1.66 12.50 8.45
N VAL A 226 -2.67 13.17 8.95
CA VAL A 226 -2.70 13.66 10.33
C VAL A 226 -3.55 12.69 11.14
N LEU A 227 -2.90 11.96 12.04
CA LEU A 227 -3.53 11.02 12.95
C LEU A 227 -3.65 11.62 14.34
N SER A 228 -4.69 11.28 15.09
CA SER A 228 -4.85 11.75 16.46
C SER A 228 -5.50 10.71 17.36
N SER A 229 -5.46 10.94 18.67
CA SER A 229 -6.38 10.26 19.58
C SER A 229 -7.82 10.62 19.22
N VAL A 230 -8.74 9.67 19.41
CA VAL A 230 -10.19 9.91 19.17
C VAL A 230 -10.70 11.03 20.07
N GLU A 231 -10.14 11.16 21.28
CA GLU A 231 -10.47 12.23 22.20
C GLU A 231 -10.07 13.61 21.66
N PHE A 232 -8.86 13.74 21.10
CA PHE A 232 -8.44 14.98 20.44
C PHE A 232 -9.38 15.34 19.28
N ALA A 233 -9.74 14.38 18.44
CA ALA A 233 -10.69 14.59 17.34
C ALA A 233 -12.03 15.14 17.84
N ARG A 234 -12.58 14.54 18.91
CA ARG A 234 -13.83 15.00 19.53
C ARG A 234 -13.71 16.43 20.08
N ARG A 235 -12.60 16.78 20.75
CA ARG A 235 -12.35 18.17 21.23
C ARG A 235 -12.32 19.17 20.08
N ARG A 236 -11.94 18.74 18.88
CA ARG A 236 -11.93 19.57 17.64
C ARG A 236 -13.28 19.60 16.94
N GLY A 237 -14.31 18.97 17.50
CA GLY A 237 -15.66 18.95 16.92
C GLY A 237 -15.86 17.87 15.83
N VAL A 238 -14.92 16.97 15.63
CA VAL A 238 -15.07 15.82 14.71
C VAL A 238 -15.77 14.69 15.48
N ALA A 239 -17.09 14.62 15.32
CA ALA A 239 -17.93 13.70 16.09
C ALA A 239 -17.74 12.22 15.64
N ASP A 240 -17.61 12.01 14.33
CA ASP A 240 -17.48 10.68 13.72
C ASP A 240 -16.31 10.64 12.73
N PRO A 241 -15.06 10.60 13.25
CA PRO A 241 -13.87 10.52 12.39
C PRO A 241 -13.73 9.14 11.75
N VAL A 242 -13.07 9.08 10.60
CA VAL A 242 -12.50 7.81 10.12
C VAL A 242 -11.45 7.35 11.13
N ARG A 243 -11.48 6.06 11.48
CA ARG A 243 -10.61 5.49 12.52
C ARG A 243 -9.78 4.35 11.93
N ILE A 244 -8.49 4.34 12.24
CA ILE A 244 -7.62 3.20 12.00
C ILE A 244 -7.82 2.23 13.17
N ARG A 245 -8.44 1.09 12.89
CA ARG A 245 -8.74 0.05 13.86
C ARG A 245 -7.60 -0.93 14.03
N ALA A 246 -6.94 -1.30 12.93
CA ALA A 246 -5.80 -2.20 12.94
C ALA A 246 -4.71 -1.78 11.95
N VAL A 247 -3.48 -2.11 12.29
CA VAL A 247 -2.34 -2.06 11.37
C VAL A 247 -1.49 -3.31 11.59
N SER A 248 -1.65 -4.31 10.74
CA SER A 248 -0.78 -5.49 10.82
C SER A 248 0.63 -5.17 10.33
N THR A 249 1.62 -5.78 10.97
CA THR A 249 3.01 -5.77 10.54
C THR A 249 3.57 -7.18 10.77
N VAL A 250 3.71 -7.94 9.69
CA VAL A 250 4.08 -9.36 9.76
C VAL A 250 5.29 -9.69 8.89
N THR A 251 5.95 -10.79 9.23
CA THR A 251 7.00 -11.42 8.42
C THR A 251 6.54 -12.80 7.95
N PRO A 252 7.15 -13.38 6.92
CA PRO A 252 6.88 -14.77 6.56
C PRO A 252 7.12 -15.72 7.72
N THR A 253 6.29 -16.75 7.84
CA THR A 253 6.51 -17.87 8.75
C THR A 253 7.17 -18.99 7.97
N TYR A 254 8.28 -19.53 8.48
CA TYR A 254 8.95 -20.67 7.86
C TYR A 254 7.95 -21.84 7.64
N PRO A 255 7.96 -22.53 6.48
CA PRO A 255 8.89 -22.41 5.36
C PRO A 255 8.49 -21.37 4.28
N ASN A 256 7.49 -20.53 4.52
CA ASN A 256 7.06 -19.51 3.55
C ASN A 256 8.24 -18.62 3.15
N THR A 257 8.26 -18.25 1.87
CA THR A 257 9.18 -17.25 1.34
C THR A 257 8.45 -15.93 1.11
N VAL A 258 9.21 -14.83 0.97
CA VAL A 258 8.65 -13.51 0.62
C VAL A 258 7.95 -13.53 -0.72
N LEU A 259 8.51 -14.28 -1.66
CA LEU A 259 7.99 -14.48 -3.01
C LEU A 259 7.65 -15.97 -3.17
N ASP A 260 6.38 -16.25 -3.32
CA ASP A 260 5.89 -17.59 -3.63
C ASP A 260 6.15 -17.90 -5.12
N LEU A 261 7.37 -18.22 -5.45
CA LEU A 261 7.79 -18.64 -6.78
C LEU A 261 7.78 -20.16 -6.86
N PRO A 262 7.61 -20.72 -8.08
CA PRO A 262 7.82 -22.13 -8.31
C PRO A 262 9.18 -22.53 -7.71
N ASP A 263 9.17 -23.51 -6.84
CA ASP A 263 10.40 -24.03 -6.29
C ASP A 263 11.16 -24.76 -7.40
N VAL A 264 12.34 -24.27 -7.70
CA VAL A 264 13.33 -24.96 -8.54
C VAL A 264 14.32 -25.72 -7.67
N ALA A 265 13.98 -25.86 -6.39
CA ALA A 265 14.87 -26.43 -5.42
C ALA A 265 15.01 -27.93 -5.57
N THR A 266 16.16 -28.34 -5.12
CA THR A 266 16.59 -29.70 -4.95
C THR A 266 15.73 -30.48 -3.95
N ASP A 267 15.85 -31.80 -3.95
CA ASP A 267 15.08 -32.74 -3.12
C ASP A 267 14.98 -32.37 -1.62
N SER A 268 15.87 -31.53 -1.12
CA SER A 268 15.84 -31.10 0.28
C SER A 268 14.66 -30.18 0.64
N ALA A 269 14.11 -29.45 -0.31
CA ALA A 269 12.94 -28.60 -0.07
C ALA A 269 11.64 -29.41 -0.01
N ALA A 270 11.59 -30.56 -0.68
CA ALA A 270 10.42 -31.44 -0.69
C ALA A 270 10.11 -32.07 0.69
N ALA A 271 11.03 -31.97 1.64
CA ALA A 271 10.87 -32.52 2.99
C ALA A 271 10.21 -31.56 3.98
N VAL A 272 9.92 -30.32 3.57
CA VAL A 272 9.34 -29.31 4.45
C VAL A 272 7.84 -29.16 4.14
N GLU A 273 6.99 -29.37 5.14
CA GLU A 273 5.56 -29.13 4.96
C GLU A 273 5.30 -27.64 4.71
N PRO A 274 4.46 -27.32 3.70
CA PRO A 274 4.04 -25.94 3.48
C PRO A 274 3.40 -25.35 4.74
N ALA A 275 3.61 -24.06 5.00
CA ALA A 275 2.88 -23.39 6.06
C ALA A 275 1.39 -23.37 5.73
N ALA A 276 0.54 -23.52 6.76
CA ALA A 276 -0.92 -23.53 6.63
C ALA A 276 -1.51 -22.23 6.05
N VAL A 277 -0.76 -21.13 6.12
CA VAL A 277 -1.17 -19.81 5.64
C VAL A 277 -0.03 -19.19 4.87
N THR A 278 -0.30 -18.71 3.67
CA THR A 278 0.71 -17.99 2.86
C THR A 278 1.12 -16.69 3.54
N PHE A 279 2.28 -16.16 3.19
CA PHE A 279 2.74 -14.88 3.76
C PHE A 279 1.73 -13.76 3.49
N ARG A 280 1.21 -13.64 2.27
CA ARG A 280 0.25 -12.59 1.93
C ARG A 280 -1.09 -12.75 2.66
N ALA A 281 -1.61 -13.96 2.72
CA ALA A 281 -2.83 -14.23 3.50
C ALA A 281 -2.63 -13.93 5.00
N SER A 282 -1.42 -14.14 5.55
CA SER A 282 -1.12 -13.79 6.94
C SER A 282 -1.15 -12.28 7.21
N ILE A 283 -0.85 -11.45 6.18
CA ILE A 283 -0.92 -9.98 6.27
C ILE A 283 -2.36 -9.53 6.56
N ALA A 284 -3.31 -10.02 5.75
CA ALA A 284 -4.73 -9.70 5.91
C ALA A 284 -5.29 -10.29 7.21
N ARG A 285 -5.00 -11.56 7.49
CA ARG A 285 -5.48 -12.27 8.68
C ARG A 285 -5.10 -11.54 9.98
N ALA A 286 -3.85 -11.12 10.10
CA ALA A 286 -3.42 -10.40 11.30
C ALA A 286 -4.17 -9.06 11.49
N ALA A 287 -4.49 -8.36 10.38
CA ALA A 287 -5.28 -7.14 10.44
C ALA A 287 -6.75 -7.41 10.79
N TYR A 288 -7.35 -8.47 10.25
CA TYR A 288 -8.72 -8.87 10.57
C TYR A 288 -8.86 -9.27 12.05
N GLU A 289 -7.92 -10.08 12.54
CA GLU A 289 -7.90 -10.51 13.94
C GLU A 289 -7.80 -9.33 14.91
N GLU A 290 -6.91 -8.34 14.60
CA GLU A 290 -6.78 -7.14 15.42
C GLU A 290 -8.02 -6.23 15.33
N ALA A 291 -8.59 -6.08 14.14
CA ALA A 291 -9.75 -5.21 13.92
C ALA A 291 -11.08 -5.84 14.37
N GLY A 292 -11.15 -7.15 14.56
CA GLY A 292 -12.38 -7.87 14.84
C GLY A 292 -13.38 -7.82 13.67
N VAL A 293 -12.89 -7.92 12.44
CA VAL A 293 -13.68 -7.94 11.18
C VAL A 293 -13.22 -9.09 10.30
N GLY A 294 -14.04 -9.45 9.31
CA GLY A 294 -13.72 -10.42 8.28
C GLY A 294 -13.79 -9.84 6.85
N PRO A 295 -13.44 -10.63 5.83
CA PRO A 295 -13.58 -10.21 4.43
C PRO A 295 -15.00 -9.80 4.06
N GLU A 296 -16.00 -10.40 4.70
CA GLU A 296 -17.43 -10.14 4.51
C GLU A 296 -17.89 -8.77 4.99
N ASP A 297 -17.15 -8.15 5.91
CA ASP A 297 -17.44 -6.82 6.44
C ASP A 297 -16.89 -5.69 5.56
N LEU A 298 -16.00 -6.01 4.62
CA LEU A 298 -15.33 -5.03 3.79
C LEU A 298 -16.27 -4.36 2.79
N SER A 299 -16.19 -3.05 2.71
CA SER A 299 -16.84 -2.22 1.67
C SER A 299 -15.95 -1.96 0.48
N LEU A 300 -14.63 -1.95 0.67
CA LEU A 300 -13.63 -1.72 -0.38
C LEU A 300 -12.24 -2.15 0.07
N ALA A 301 -11.34 -2.34 -0.92
CA ALA A 301 -9.93 -2.62 -0.67
C ALA A 301 -9.02 -1.81 -1.60
N GLU A 302 -7.86 -1.40 -1.08
CA GLU A 302 -6.74 -0.83 -1.85
C GLU A 302 -5.54 -1.76 -1.70
N VAL A 303 -5.14 -2.45 -2.78
CA VAL A 303 -4.09 -3.45 -2.74
C VAL A 303 -2.85 -3.01 -3.51
N TYR A 304 -1.70 -3.55 -3.13
CA TYR A 304 -0.41 -3.25 -3.75
C TYR A 304 -0.20 -4.12 -4.99
N ASP A 305 -0.81 -3.72 -6.09
CA ASP A 305 -0.82 -4.40 -7.38
C ASP A 305 0.39 -4.03 -8.24
N LEU A 306 1.57 -4.54 -7.93
CA LEU A 306 2.80 -4.32 -8.73
C LEU A 306 2.65 -4.79 -10.17
N SER A 307 1.74 -5.73 -10.42
CA SER A 307 1.25 -6.12 -11.74
C SER A 307 -0.22 -6.52 -11.66
N THR A 308 -0.89 -6.52 -12.79
CA THR A 308 -2.30 -6.94 -12.90
C THR A 308 -2.54 -8.36 -12.40
N ALA A 309 -1.60 -9.28 -12.60
CA ALA A 309 -1.68 -10.64 -12.05
C ALA A 309 -1.64 -10.68 -10.52
N LEU A 310 -0.89 -9.76 -9.89
CA LEU A 310 -0.81 -9.67 -8.43
C LEU A 310 -2.10 -9.09 -7.83
N GLU A 311 -2.86 -8.28 -8.54
CA GLU A 311 -4.16 -7.83 -8.06
C GLU A 311 -5.13 -9.02 -7.90
N LEU A 312 -5.16 -9.94 -8.87
CA LEU A 312 -5.97 -11.16 -8.77
C LEU A 312 -5.56 -12.02 -7.56
N GLN A 313 -4.25 -12.10 -7.28
CA GLN A 313 -3.75 -12.80 -6.12
C GLN A 313 -4.20 -12.12 -4.81
N TRP A 314 -4.20 -10.79 -4.75
CA TRP A 314 -4.67 -10.09 -3.55
C TRP A 314 -6.16 -10.32 -3.26
N TYR A 315 -7.00 -10.56 -4.28
CA TYR A 315 -8.40 -10.92 -4.04
C TYR A 315 -8.51 -12.21 -3.21
N GLU A 316 -7.68 -13.18 -3.53
CA GLU A 316 -7.60 -14.48 -2.83
C GLU A 316 -6.95 -14.33 -1.44
N ASP A 317 -5.83 -13.63 -1.36
CA ASP A 317 -5.09 -13.42 -0.10
C ASP A 317 -5.87 -12.57 0.92
N LEU A 318 -6.77 -11.69 0.47
CA LEU A 318 -7.72 -10.97 1.31
C LEU A 318 -8.97 -11.80 1.67
N GLY A 319 -9.12 -12.99 1.11
CA GLY A 319 -10.30 -13.84 1.32
C GLY A 319 -11.58 -13.34 0.63
N LEU A 320 -11.47 -12.47 -0.40
CA LEU A 320 -12.63 -12.00 -1.15
C LEU A 320 -13.22 -13.10 -2.05
N CYS A 321 -12.43 -14.10 -2.37
CA CYS A 321 -12.81 -15.32 -3.08
C CYS A 321 -11.88 -16.47 -2.65
N ALA A 322 -12.19 -17.70 -3.08
CA ALA A 322 -11.32 -18.83 -2.87
C ALA A 322 -10.07 -18.77 -3.75
N GLU A 323 -9.05 -19.56 -3.39
CA GLU A 323 -7.83 -19.68 -4.19
C GLU A 323 -8.15 -20.11 -5.63
N GLY A 324 -7.55 -19.43 -6.60
CA GLY A 324 -7.79 -19.65 -8.04
C GLY A 324 -9.04 -18.99 -8.60
N GLU A 325 -9.86 -18.34 -7.81
CA GLU A 325 -11.09 -17.69 -8.26
C GLU A 325 -10.94 -16.17 -8.51
N GLY A 326 -9.75 -15.59 -8.36
CA GLY A 326 -9.54 -14.16 -8.53
C GLY A 326 -9.98 -13.62 -9.89
N ALA A 327 -9.66 -14.32 -10.98
CA ALA A 327 -10.09 -13.95 -12.33
C ALA A 327 -11.62 -14.08 -12.52
N LYS A 328 -12.26 -15.08 -11.90
CA LYS A 328 -13.72 -15.24 -11.90
C LYS A 328 -14.39 -14.06 -11.20
N LEU A 329 -13.90 -13.68 -10.01
CA LEU A 329 -14.41 -12.55 -9.26
C LEU A 329 -14.34 -11.25 -10.07
N LEU A 330 -13.23 -11.04 -10.80
CA LEU A 330 -13.06 -9.90 -11.71
C LEU A 330 -14.10 -9.93 -12.85
N ARG A 331 -14.23 -11.07 -13.54
CA ARG A 331 -15.16 -11.24 -14.68
C ARG A 331 -16.62 -11.01 -14.29
N GLU A 332 -17.00 -11.35 -13.06
CA GLU A 332 -18.32 -11.10 -12.49
C GLU A 332 -18.56 -9.61 -12.18
N GLY A 333 -17.53 -8.76 -12.32
CA GLY A 333 -17.61 -7.34 -12.03
C GLY A 333 -17.66 -7.03 -10.52
N ALA A 334 -17.41 -8.01 -9.66
CA ALA A 334 -17.52 -7.86 -8.21
C ALA A 334 -16.53 -6.84 -7.64
N THR A 335 -15.37 -6.67 -8.27
CA THR A 335 -14.30 -5.74 -7.85
C THR A 335 -14.33 -4.40 -8.58
N ALA A 336 -15.28 -4.20 -9.48
CA ALA A 336 -15.48 -2.95 -10.20
C ALA A 336 -16.23 -1.92 -9.34
N PRO A 337 -16.26 -0.62 -9.75
CA PRO A 337 -17.11 0.37 -9.13
C PRO A 337 -18.59 -0.10 -9.12
N GLY A 338 -19.22 -0.07 -7.95
CA GLY A 338 -20.58 -0.56 -7.77
C GLY A 338 -20.71 -2.09 -7.66
N GLY A 339 -19.62 -2.83 -7.77
CA GLY A 339 -19.58 -4.26 -7.48
C GLY A 339 -19.69 -4.56 -5.98
N ARG A 340 -19.71 -5.85 -5.64
CA ARG A 340 -19.86 -6.31 -4.25
C ARG A 340 -18.71 -5.85 -3.35
N ILE A 341 -17.50 -5.83 -3.87
CA ILE A 341 -16.26 -5.46 -3.15
C ILE A 341 -15.31 -4.68 -4.10
N PRO A 342 -15.53 -3.37 -4.28
CA PRO A 342 -14.66 -2.55 -5.12
C PRO A 342 -13.19 -2.60 -4.67
N VAL A 343 -12.28 -2.80 -5.62
CA VAL A 343 -10.83 -2.88 -5.35
C VAL A 343 -10.08 -1.88 -6.21
N ASN A 344 -9.13 -1.17 -5.61
CA ASN A 344 -8.27 -0.17 -6.26
C ASN A 344 -9.05 0.98 -6.91
N MET A 345 -9.93 1.58 -6.14
CA MET A 345 -10.67 2.78 -6.57
C MET A 345 -9.76 3.99 -6.79
N SER A 346 -8.54 3.96 -6.25
CA SER A 346 -7.50 4.94 -6.59
C SER A 346 -7.03 4.85 -8.05
N GLY A 347 -7.17 3.68 -8.68
CA GLY A 347 -6.70 3.37 -10.03
C GLY A 347 -5.61 2.31 -10.08
N GLY A 348 -5.20 1.73 -8.95
CA GLY A 348 -4.13 0.74 -8.87
C GLY A 348 -2.77 1.26 -9.33
N LEU A 349 -1.70 0.54 -9.05
CA LEU A 349 -0.33 1.02 -9.29
C LEU A 349 0.01 1.19 -10.78
N ALA A 350 -0.67 0.48 -11.65
CA ALA A 350 -0.47 0.60 -13.09
C ALA A 350 -1.08 1.89 -13.69
N SER A 351 -2.00 2.56 -12.99
CA SER A 351 -2.60 3.82 -13.44
C SER A 351 -2.37 4.96 -12.44
N PHE A 352 -2.64 4.74 -11.16
CA PHE A 352 -2.34 5.71 -10.10
C PHE A 352 -0.84 6.00 -10.06
N GLY A 353 0.00 4.95 -10.12
CA GLY A 353 1.44 5.04 -10.05
C GLY A 353 1.99 4.48 -8.74
N GLU A 354 3.32 4.36 -8.66
CA GLU A 354 4.03 3.85 -7.49
C GLU A 354 5.11 4.83 -7.05
N ALA A 355 4.94 5.42 -5.86
CA ALA A 355 5.93 6.16 -5.10
C ALA A 355 6.17 5.42 -3.78
N VAL A 356 7.17 4.53 -3.74
CA VAL A 356 7.32 3.42 -2.79
C VAL A 356 7.01 3.78 -1.32
N PRO A 357 7.68 4.73 -0.65
CA PRO A 357 7.38 5.03 0.75
C PRO A 357 6.06 5.76 0.98
N ALA A 358 5.50 6.39 -0.07
CA ALA A 358 4.24 7.12 0.01
C ALA A 358 3.02 6.23 -0.28
N GLN A 359 3.22 5.10 -0.97
CA GLN A 359 2.11 4.34 -1.55
C GLN A 359 1.10 3.83 -0.53
N ALA A 360 1.56 3.20 0.54
CA ALA A 360 0.66 2.70 1.57
C ALA A 360 -0.08 3.83 2.31
N ILE A 361 0.57 4.99 2.47
CA ILE A 361 -0.09 6.19 3.02
C ILE A 361 -1.16 6.69 2.06
N ALA A 362 -0.87 6.72 0.75
CA ALA A 362 -1.81 7.12 -0.29
C ALA A 362 -3.06 6.22 -0.35
N GLN A 363 -2.88 4.91 -0.16
CA GLN A 363 -4.00 3.98 -0.06
C GLN A 363 -4.87 4.28 1.17
N VAL A 364 -4.28 4.62 2.32
CA VAL A 364 -5.06 5.06 3.50
C VAL A 364 -5.74 6.42 3.25
N CYS A 365 -5.12 7.33 2.49
CA CYS A 365 -5.79 8.56 2.06
C CYS A 365 -7.03 8.25 1.21
N GLU A 366 -6.92 7.34 0.23
CA GLU A 366 -8.07 6.92 -0.59
C GLU A 366 -9.17 6.31 0.28
N LEU A 367 -8.84 5.35 1.18
CA LEU A 367 -9.81 4.81 2.12
C LEU A 367 -10.48 5.92 2.96
N THR A 368 -9.70 6.89 3.42
CA THR A 368 -10.21 8.01 4.23
C THR A 368 -11.25 8.83 3.45
N TRP A 369 -10.96 9.18 2.20
CA TRP A 369 -11.91 9.92 1.36
C TRP A 369 -13.14 9.08 1.03
N GLN A 370 -12.99 7.81 0.73
CA GLN A 370 -14.10 6.88 0.49
C GLN A 370 -15.01 6.75 1.71
N LEU A 371 -14.44 6.57 2.89
CA LEU A 371 -15.18 6.43 4.15
C LEU A 371 -15.84 7.76 4.59
N ARG A 372 -15.26 8.92 4.24
CA ARG A 372 -15.86 10.24 4.48
C ARG A 372 -16.98 10.58 3.48
N GLY A 373 -16.98 9.99 2.30
CA GLY A 373 -17.84 10.35 1.18
C GLY A 373 -17.25 11.46 0.28
N ASP A 374 -15.94 11.65 0.36
CA ASP A 374 -15.21 12.75 -0.30
C ASP A 374 -14.44 12.29 -1.56
N ALA A 375 -14.61 11.04 -2.01
CA ALA A 375 -13.87 10.49 -3.15
C ALA A 375 -14.39 10.98 -4.53
N GLY A 376 -15.41 11.84 -4.58
CA GLY A 376 -15.97 12.38 -5.81
C GLY A 376 -16.50 11.28 -6.74
N ASP A 377 -16.17 11.34 -8.02
CA ASP A 377 -16.66 10.39 -9.04
C ASP A 377 -16.17 8.93 -8.84
N ARG A 378 -15.22 8.71 -7.89
CA ARG A 378 -14.75 7.37 -7.52
C ARG A 378 -15.47 6.80 -6.30
N GLN A 379 -16.42 7.53 -5.74
CA GLN A 379 -17.07 7.19 -4.48
C GLN A 379 -17.76 5.84 -4.53
N VAL A 380 -17.41 4.98 -3.57
CA VAL A 380 -18.07 3.70 -3.31
C VAL A 380 -19.33 3.94 -2.47
N GLY A 381 -20.44 3.33 -2.85
CA GLY A 381 -21.69 3.42 -2.08
C GLY A 381 -21.56 2.73 -0.72
N HIS A 382 -22.02 3.40 0.33
CA HIS A 382 -22.09 2.83 1.70
C HIS A 382 -20.75 2.31 2.26
N ALA A 383 -19.63 2.98 1.95
CA ALA A 383 -18.32 2.63 2.49
C ALA A 383 -18.29 2.77 4.03
N ARG A 384 -18.00 1.67 4.72
CA ARG A 384 -17.95 1.58 6.19
C ARG A 384 -16.65 1.01 6.70
N VAL A 385 -16.13 -0.03 6.04
CA VAL A 385 -14.90 -0.73 6.39
C VAL A 385 -14.05 -0.84 5.15
N GLY A 386 -12.82 -0.37 5.22
CA GLY A 386 -11.85 -0.51 4.14
C GLY A 386 -10.56 -1.13 4.62
N ILE A 387 -9.88 -1.86 3.74
CA ILE A 387 -8.55 -2.43 4.01
C ILE A 387 -7.55 -1.99 2.96
N THR A 388 -6.31 -1.72 3.41
CA THR A 388 -5.14 -1.69 2.51
C THR A 388 -4.31 -2.94 2.71
N ALA A 389 -3.62 -3.41 1.67
CA ALA A 389 -2.67 -4.51 1.79
C ALA A 389 -1.39 -4.20 1.01
N ASN A 390 -0.24 -4.34 1.67
CA ASN A 390 1.08 -4.03 1.14
C ASN A 390 2.08 -5.13 1.47
N GLN A 391 2.95 -5.42 0.52
CA GLN A 391 4.07 -6.31 0.69
C GLN A 391 5.36 -5.61 0.24
N GLY A 392 6.27 -5.39 1.18
CA GLY A 392 7.62 -4.94 0.90
C GLY A 392 8.56 -6.11 0.66
N LEU A 393 9.59 -5.92 -0.16
CA LEU A 393 10.69 -6.85 -0.30
C LEU A 393 11.31 -7.15 1.08
N PHE A 394 11.99 -8.28 1.20
CA PHE A 394 12.67 -8.73 2.44
C PHE A 394 11.72 -9.08 3.60
N GLY A 395 10.48 -9.46 3.31
CA GLY A 395 9.57 -10.04 4.28
C GLY A 395 8.83 -9.04 5.15
N HIS A 396 8.52 -7.87 4.63
CA HIS A 396 7.64 -6.91 5.30
C HIS A 396 6.23 -6.99 4.74
N GLY A 397 5.28 -7.43 5.53
CA GLY A 397 3.85 -7.42 5.18
C GLY A 397 3.08 -6.47 6.09
N SER A 398 2.15 -5.71 5.53
CA SER A 398 1.35 -4.78 6.30
C SER A 398 -0.03 -4.57 5.67
N ALA A 399 -1.05 -4.49 6.51
CA ALA A 399 -2.40 -4.08 6.13
C ALA A 399 -2.93 -3.06 7.13
N VAL A 400 -3.75 -2.13 6.67
CA VAL A 400 -4.44 -1.14 7.51
C VAL A 400 -5.93 -1.33 7.36
N VAL A 401 -6.65 -1.54 8.46
CA VAL A 401 -8.11 -1.54 8.49
C VAL A 401 -8.59 -0.18 9.00
N ALA A 402 -9.36 0.50 8.16
CA ALA A 402 -10.00 1.76 8.49
C ALA A 402 -11.53 1.60 8.50
N VAL A 403 -12.19 2.29 9.43
CA VAL A 403 -13.65 2.21 9.63
C VAL A 403 -14.25 3.59 9.87
N ARG A 404 -15.54 3.70 9.56
CA ARG A 404 -16.39 4.84 9.94
C ARG A 404 -17.74 4.37 10.42
#